data_a4317d7df85c23e142a337973e85a024
#
_entry.id   a4317d7df85c23e142a337973e85a024
#
_cell.length_a   1.000
_cell.length_b   1.000
_cell.length_c   1.000
_cell.angle_alpha   90.00
_cell.angle_beta   90.00
_cell.angle_gamma   90.00
#
_symmetry.space_group_name_H-M   'P 1'
#
loop_
_entity.id
_entity.type
_entity.pdbx_description
1 polymer ?
#
loop_
_entity_poly.entity_id
_entity_poly.type
_entity_poly.pdbx_seq_one_letter_code
_entity_poly.pdbx_strand_id
1 'polypeptide(L)'
;MRGMTFNDTSSPLSLLATRRSGKPRDLVAPGPSMAQLTEMVSLAARTPDHGKLAPWRFIIVPDDKRQLLSDVITTAYLDEKPDAGRLEIEAQVQFATQAPA
;
A
#
# COMPACT_ATOMS: atom_id res chain seq x y z
N MET A 1 4.92 -12.92 -26.58
CA MET A 1 4.60 -11.59 -27.09
C MET A 1 5.72 -10.63 -26.73
N ARG A 2 6.31 -10.09 -27.74
CA ARG A 2 7.44 -9.22 -27.59
C ARG A 2 7.00 -7.77 -27.66
N GLY A 3 7.70 -6.89 -26.95
CA GLY A 3 7.42 -5.46 -26.99
C GLY A 3 6.29 -4.98 -26.12
N MET A 4 5.78 -5.85 -25.23
CA MET A 4 4.78 -5.42 -24.26
C MET A 4 5.45 -4.53 -23.22
N THR A 5 4.99 -3.28 -23.15
CA THR A 5 5.46 -2.33 -22.15
C THR A 5 4.37 -2.13 -21.11
N PHE A 6 4.73 -2.31 -19.83
CA PHE A 6 3.83 -2.02 -18.72
C PHE A 6 4.04 -0.60 -18.23
N ASN A 7 2.98 -0.01 -17.71
CA ASN A 7 3.02 1.32 -17.11
C ASN A 7 3.53 2.39 -18.07
N ASP A 8 2.99 2.39 -19.29
CA ASP A 8 3.34 3.35 -20.32
C ASP A 8 2.67 4.69 -20.01
N THR A 9 3.48 5.67 -19.60
CA THR A 9 3.00 6.98 -19.18
C THR A 9 2.93 7.99 -20.34
N SER A 10 3.07 7.56 -21.58
CA SER A 10 3.07 8.47 -22.74
C SER A 10 1.74 9.18 -22.93
N SER A 11 0.64 8.59 -22.46
CA SER A 11 -0.67 9.22 -22.43
C SER A 11 -1.51 8.59 -21.32
N PRO A 12 -2.57 9.26 -20.85
CA PRO A 12 -3.47 8.66 -19.87
C PRO A 12 -4.08 7.35 -20.36
N LEU A 13 -4.48 7.28 -21.62
CA LEU A 13 -5.06 6.07 -22.17
C LEU A 13 -4.06 4.93 -22.22
N SER A 14 -2.83 5.22 -22.63
CA SER A 14 -1.77 4.22 -22.66
C SER A 14 -1.49 3.68 -21.26
N LEU A 15 -1.45 4.55 -20.26
CA LEU A 15 -1.25 4.11 -18.88
C LEU A 15 -2.38 3.19 -18.41
N LEU A 16 -3.62 3.56 -18.66
CA LEU A 16 -4.76 2.73 -18.29
C LEU A 16 -4.74 1.37 -18.98
N ALA A 17 -4.31 1.35 -20.25
CA ALA A 17 -4.26 0.12 -21.03
C ALA A 17 -3.10 -0.80 -20.66
N THR A 18 -2.04 -0.25 -20.09
CA THR A 18 -0.79 -0.98 -19.85
C THR A 18 -0.40 -1.05 -18.37
N ARG A 19 -1.19 -0.40 -17.45
CA ARG A 19 -0.85 -0.40 -16.03
C ARG A 19 -0.82 -1.80 -15.47
N ARG A 20 0.07 -2.02 -14.56
CA ARG A 20 0.19 -3.28 -13.83
C ARG A 20 0.53 -3.01 -12.37
N SER A 21 -0.15 -3.70 -11.48
CA SER A 21 0.14 -3.61 -10.06
C SER A 21 1.34 -4.47 -9.71
N GLY A 22 2.31 -3.87 -9.05
CA GLY A 22 3.43 -4.61 -8.47
C GLY A 22 3.04 -5.21 -7.12
N LYS A 23 3.89 -6.09 -6.61
CA LYS A 23 3.71 -6.64 -5.27
C LYS A 23 4.45 -5.75 -4.27
N PRO A 24 3.88 -5.50 -3.09
CA PRO A 24 4.56 -4.67 -2.07
C PRO A 24 5.96 -5.16 -1.73
N ARG A 25 6.19 -6.46 -1.71
CA ARG A 25 7.49 -7.05 -1.40
C ARG A 25 8.56 -6.76 -2.44
N ASP A 26 8.16 -6.39 -3.65
CA ASP A 26 9.08 -6.09 -4.75
C ASP A 26 9.43 -4.61 -4.83
N LEU A 27 8.80 -3.78 -4.00
CA LEU A 27 9.11 -2.37 -3.91
C LEU A 27 10.37 -2.17 -3.07
N VAL A 28 11.24 -1.28 -3.52
CA VAL A 28 12.53 -1.03 -2.87
C VAL A 28 12.66 0.43 -2.49
N ALA A 29 13.52 0.68 -1.50
CA ALA A 29 13.85 2.05 -1.11
C ALA A 29 14.60 2.76 -2.25
N PRO A 30 14.53 4.11 -2.35
CA PRO A 30 13.85 4.98 -1.37
C PRO A 30 12.33 4.99 -1.54
N GLY A 31 11.63 5.17 -0.44
CA GLY A 31 10.21 5.44 -0.46
C GLY A 31 9.93 6.89 -0.86
N PRO A 32 8.65 7.24 -1.08
CA PRO A 32 8.29 8.60 -1.40
C PRO A 32 8.54 9.54 -0.23
N SER A 33 8.91 10.79 -0.56
CA SER A 33 9.01 11.84 0.46
C SER A 33 7.62 12.21 0.98
N MET A 34 7.57 12.96 2.08
CA MET A 34 6.28 13.44 2.61
C MET A 34 5.54 14.30 1.59
N ALA A 35 6.28 15.13 0.84
CA ALA A 35 5.68 15.94 -0.22
C ALA A 35 5.08 15.07 -1.32
N GLN A 36 5.77 14.02 -1.72
CA GLN A 36 5.27 13.07 -2.71
C GLN A 36 4.05 12.29 -2.19
N LEU A 37 4.08 11.86 -0.92
CA LEU A 37 2.93 11.20 -0.31
C LEU A 37 1.70 12.10 -0.28
N THR A 38 1.89 13.39 0.07
CA THR A 38 0.81 14.37 0.08
C THR A 38 0.20 14.51 -1.32
N GLU A 39 1.03 14.58 -2.35
CA GLU A 39 0.55 14.65 -3.73
C GLU A 39 -0.20 13.38 -4.12
N MET A 40 0.35 12.22 -3.80
CA MET A 40 -0.29 10.94 -4.10
C MET A 40 -1.67 10.82 -3.44
N VAL A 41 -1.78 11.19 -2.16
CA VAL A 41 -3.05 11.19 -1.43
C VAL A 41 -4.03 12.17 -2.05
N SER A 42 -3.58 13.35 -2.44
CA SER A 42 -4.43 14.35 -3.11
C SER A 42 -5.01 13.81 -4.42
N LEU A 43 -4.21 13.11 -5.19
CA LEU A 43 -4.67 12.48 -6.43
C LEU A 43 -5.65 11.33 -6.15
N ALA A 44 -5.34 10.49 -5.18
CA ALA A 44 -6.20 9.38 -4.80
C ALA A 44 -7.56 9.86 -4.29
N ALA A 45 -7.59 10.98 -3.58
CA ALA A 45 -8.82 11.57 -3.03
C ALA A 45 -9.75 12.15 -4.12
N ARG A 46 -9.28 12.26 -5.37
CA ARG A 46 -10.10 12.71 -6.48
C ARG A 46 -11.00 11.63 -7.06
N THR A 47 -10.94 10.42 -6.54
CA THR A 47 -11.82 9.33 -6.97
C THR A 47 -13.28 9.76 -6.75
N PRO A 48 -14.17 9.58 -7.74
CA PRO A 48 -15.57 9.92 -7.58
C PRO A 48 -16.23 9.17 -6.41
N ASP A 49 -17.08 9.87 -5.68
CA ASP A 49 -17.85 9.25 -4.61
C ASP A 49 -19.33 9.58 -4.76
N HIS A 50 -20.14 8.86 -4.03
CA HIS A 50 -21.60 9.04 -4.08
C HIS A 50 -21.99 10.21 -3.17
N GLY A 51 -22.55 11.26 -3.77
CA GLY A 51 -23.06 12.41 -3.02
C GLY A 51 -21.98 13.25 -2.35
N LYS A 52 -20.74 13.15 -2.78
CA LYS A 52 -19.59 13.89 -2.21
C LYS A 52 -19.43 13.63 -0.70
N LEU A 53 -19.69 12.41 -0.28
CA LEU A 53 -19.56 12.00 1.12
C LEU A 53 -18.12 11.84 1.58
N ALA A 54 -17.17 11.74 0.62
CA ALA A 54 -15.75 11.51 0.90
C ALA A 54 -15.57 10.36 1.93
N PRO A 55 -16.04 9.14 1.62
CA PRO A 55 -16.14 8.06 2.60
C PRO A 55 -14.81 7.42 2.97
N TRP A 56 -13.72 7.92 2.42
CA TRP A 56 -12.38 7.38 2.64
C TRP A 56 -11.58 8.31 3.55
N ARG A 57 -10.57 7.76 4.14
CA ARG A 57 -9.49 8.50 4.78
C ARG A 57 -8.19 7.74 4.59
N PHE A 58 -7.08 8.45 4.69
CA PHE A 58 -5.76 7.88 4.53
C PHE A 58 -5.01 7.95 5.84
N ILE A 59 -4.35 6.85 6.18
CA ILE A 59 -3.51 6.78 7.36
C ILE A 59 -2.09 6.51 6.88
N ILE A 60 -1.18 7.44 7.12
CA ILE A 60 0.22 7.29 6.77
C ILE A 60 0.95 6.77 8.00
N VAL A 61 1.66 5.65 7.83
CA VAL A 61 2.46 5.06 8.90
C VAL A 61 3.93 5.38 8.59
N PRO A 62 4.55 6.34 9.32
CA PRO A 62 5.96 6.65 9.09
C PRO A 62 6.86 5.46 9.45
N ASP A 63 8.09 5.47 8.94
CA ASP A 63 9.03 4.37 9.15
C ASP A 63 9.26 4.05 10.62
N ASP A 64 9.34 5.07 11.47
CA ASP A 64 9.56 4.89 12.91
C ASP A 64 8.33 4.35 13.65
N LYS A 65 7.18 4.23 12.98
CA LYS A 65 5.94 3.69 13.55
C LYS A 65 5.56 2.33 12.99
N ARG A 66 6.34 1.77 12.10
CA ARG A 66 6.02 0.48 11.47
C ARG A 66 6.03 -0.68 12.45
N GLN A 67 6.92 -0.62 13.45
CA GLN A 67 6.92 -1.63 14.50
C GLN A 67 5.63 -1.58 15.31
N LEU A 68 5.12 -0.39 15.58
CA LEU A 68 3.84 -0.23 16.24
C LEU A 68 2.71 -0.87 15.42
N LEU A 69 2.73 -0.69 14.10
CA LEU A 69 1.76 -1.33 13.22
C LEU A 69 1.88 -2.86 13.28
N SER A 70 3.11 -3.39 13.28
CA SER A 70 3.34 -4.83 13.42
C SER A 70 2.77 -5.36 14.73
N ASP A 71 2.94 -4.62 15.82
CA ASP A 71 2.42 -5.01 17.14
C ASP A 71 0.90 -5.03 17.15
N VAL A 72 0.26 -4.04 16.52
CA VAL A 72 -1.19 -3.99 16.40
C VAL A 72 -1.71 -5.17 15.59
N ILE A 73 -1.07 -5.48 14.48
CA ILE A 73 -1.44 -6.62 13.63
C ILE A 73 -1.30 -7.93 14.42
N THR A 74 -0.21 -8.11 15.13
CA THR A 74 0.02 -9.31 15.95
C THR A 74 -1.08 -9.47 17.00
N THR A 75 -1.37 -8.40 17.73
CA THR A 75 -2.39 -8.42 18.78
C THR A 75 -3.76 -8.76 18.20
N ALA A 76 -4.12 -8.12 17.10
CA ALA A 76 -5.42 -8.36 16.48
C ALA A 76 -5.53 -9.79 15.94
N TYR A 77 -4.47 -10.29 15.35
CA TYR A 77 -4.47 -11.65 14.78
C TYR A 77 -4.59 -12.71 15.88
N LEU A 78 -3.83 -12.56 16.96
CA LEU A 78 -3.90 -13.47 18.08
C LEU A 78 -5.24 -13.41 18.82
N ASP A 79 -5.86 -12.24 18.85
CA ASP A 79 -7.18 -12.08 19.46
C ASP A 79 -8.22 -12.89 18.68
N GLU A 80 -8.11 -12.91 17.36
CA GLU A 80 -9.02 -13.65 16.50
C GLU A 80 -8.65 -15.13 16.42
N LYS A 81 -7.35 -15.44 16.43
CA LYS A 81 -6.82 -16.80 16.31
C LYS A 81 -5.79 -17.08 17.39
N PRO A 82 -6.22 -17.38 18.63
CA PRO A 82 -5.29 -17.56 19.75
C PRO A 82 -4.27 -18.67 19.56
N ASP A 83 -4.56 -19.66 18.72
CA ASP A 83 -3.68 -20.80 18.47
C ASP A 83 -2.71 -20.59 17.31
N ALA A 84 -2.66 -19.37 16.76
CA ALA A 84 -1.80 -19.07 15.62
C ALA A 84 -0.33 -19.32 15.95
N GLY A 85 0.36 -20.01 15.04
CA GLY A 85 1.77 -20.27 15.16
C GLY A 85 2.63 -19.11 14.68
N ARG A 86 3.94 -19.21 14.96
CA ARG A 86 4.88 -18.15 14.61
C ARG A 86 4.88 -17.82 13.12
N LEU A 87 4.83 -18.82 12.25
CA LEU A 87 4.85 -18.62 10.80
C LEU A 87 3.61 -17.90 10.31
N GLU A 88 2.46 -18.20 10.89
CA GLU A 88 1.21 -17.51 10.56
C GLU A 88 1.28 -16.04 10.94
N ILE A 89 1.80 -15.75 12.14
CA ILE A 89 1.95 -14.39 12.63
C ILE A 89 2.93 -13.62 11.75
N GLU A 90 4.08 -14.21 11.43
CA GLU A 90 5.07 -13.58 10.56
C GLU A 90 4.49 -13.23 9.18
N ALA A 91 3.66 -14.10 8.62
CA ALA A 91 3.00 -13.84 7.35
C ALA A 91 2.08 -12.62 7.40
N GLN A 92 1.45 -12.38 8.54
CA GLN A 92 0.58 -11.21 8.70
C GLN A 92 1.38 -9.93 8.93
N VAL A 93 2.40 -9.99 9.82
CA VAL A 93 3.13 -8.77 10.20
C VAL A 93 4.07 -8.26 9.11
N GLN A 94 4.52 -9.11 8.19
CA GLN A 94 5.36 -8.64 7.09
C GLN A 94 4.68 -7.56 6.26
N PHE A 95 3.35 -7.52 6.29
CA PHE A 95 2.56 -6.50 5.61
C PHE A 95 2.96 -5.08 6.05
N ALA A 96 3.37 -4.92 7.30
CA ALA A 96 3.73 -3.62 7.85
C ALA A 96 5.07 -3.09 7.30
N THR A 97 5.94 -3.97 6.78
CA THR A 97 7.31 -3.60 6.45
C THR A 97 7.74 -3.92 5.03
N GLN A 98 6.86 -4.51 4.23
CA GLN A 98 7.21 -4.96 2.88
C GLN A 98 7.57 -3.82 1.93
N ALA A 99 6.82 -2.73 1.97
CA ALA A 99 7.02 -1.60 1.07
C ALA A 99 7.74 -0.45 1.79
N PRO A 100 8.45 0.42 1.06
CA PRO A 100 9.15 1.55 1.67
C PRO A 100 8.21 2.68 2.11
N ALA A 101 6.94 2.57 1.80
CA ALA A 101 5.92 3.50 2.33
C ALA A 101 4.56 2.83 2.32
#